data_6af8cb4c85169a9885c6a5d4f83dca3b
#
_entry.id   6af8cb4c85169a9885c6a5d4f83dca3b
#
_cell.length_a   1.000
_cell.length_b   1.000
_cell.length_c   1.000
_cell.angle_alpha   90.00
_cell.angle_beta   90.00
_cell.angle_gamma   90.00
#
_symmetry.space_group_name_H-M   'P 1'
#
loop_
_entity.id
_entity.type
_entity.pdbx_description
1 polymer ?
#
loop_
_entity_poly.entity_id
_entity_poly.type
_entity_poly.pdbx_seq_one_letter_code
_entity_poly.pdbx_strand_id
1 'polypeptide(L)'
;MHFVMSYDLKAEGTRRADLEDKIEAILSPYQHVKRLSAFYVIKINSEKEWEELRLALNSFASDISEEFHYIMTSPNKEPGKYNGILYRGDWDEINAITVNN
;
A
#
# COMPACT_ATOMS: atom_id res chain seq x y z
N MET A 1 7.52 -9.30 -7.63
CA MET A 1 6.44 -9.67 -6.68
C MET A 1 5.80 -8.40 -6.14
N HIS A 2 4.56 -8.46 -5.76
CA HIS A 2 3.81 -7.31 -5.27
C HIS A 2 2.76 -7.76 -4.24
N PHE A 3 2.18 -6.81 -3.55
CA PHE A 3 1.02 -7.04 -2.70
C PHE A 3 0.13 -5.80 -2.71
N VAL A 4 -1.06 -5.92 -2.17
CA VAL A 4 -1.97 -4.79 -2.04
C VAL A 4 -2.27 -4.50 -0.58
N MET A 5 -2.51 -3.24 -0.28
CA MET A 5 -2.86 -2.77 1.06
C MET A 5 -4.06 -1.85 0.96
N SER A 6 -5.03 -2.07 1.83
CA SER A 6 -6.15 -1.16 2.02
C SER A 6 -6.12 -0.65 3.45
N TYR A 7 -6.49 0.60 3.66
CA TYR A 7 -6.46 1.18 5.00
C TYR A 7 -7.63 2.14 5.23
N ASP A 8 -7.83 2.44 6.50
CA ASP A 8 -8.79 3.43 6.94
C ASP A 8 -8.13 4.33 7.98
N LEU A 9 -8.34 5.64 7.87
CA LEU A 9 -7.86 6.63 8.82
C LEU A 9 -9.04 7.32 9.48
N LYS A 10 -9.16 7.17 10.79
CA LYS A 10 -10.15 7.88 11.60
C LYS A 10 -9.54 9.17 12.12
N ALA A 11 -9.27 10.07 11.21
CA ALA A 11 -8.70 11.39 11.47
C ALA A 11 -9.10 12.33 10.35
N GLU A 12 -9.12 13.62 10.65
CA GLU A 12 -9.49 14.65 9.69
C GLU A 12 -8.47 15.78 9.71
N GLY A 13 -8.51 16.63 8.67
CA GLY A 13 -7.71 17.84 8.58
C GLY A 13 -6.21 17.57 8.65
N THR A 14 -5.51 18.36 9.44
CA THR A 14 -4.06 18.30 9.58
C THR A 14 -3.61 16.95 10.13
N ARG A 15 -4.35 16.38 11.06
CA ARG A 15 -4.01 15.05 11.62
C ARG A 15 -4.03 13.99 10.55
N ARG A 16 -5.04 13.98 9.69
CA ARG A 16 -5.13 13.02 8.58
C ARG A 16 -3.97 13.20 7.61
N ALA A 17 -3.66 14.42 7.25
CA ALA A 17 -2.54 14.73 6.36
C ALA A 17 -1.21 14.25 6.94
N ASP A 18 -0.98 14.45 8.22
CA ASP A 18 0.24 13.99 8.89
C ASP A 18 0.35 12.46 8.89
N LEU A 19 -0.75 11.76 9.12
CA LEU A 19 -0.76 10.29 9.09
C LEU A 19 -0.54 9.77 7.68
N GLU A 20 -1.14 10.38 6.68
CA GLU A 20 -0.92 9.99 5.28
C GLU A 20 0.53 10.22 4.86
N ASP A 21 1.15 11.32 5.29
CA ASP A 21 2.56 11.59 5.03
C ASP A 21 3.47 10.52 5.66
N LYS A 22 3.13 10.06 6.85
CA LYS A 22 3.89 8.99 7.51
C LYS A 22 3.76 7.66 6.81
N ILE A 23 2.57 7.33 6.32
CA ILE A 23 2.36 6.13 5.50
C ILE A 23 3.20 6.23 4.23
N GLU A 24 3.15 7.36 3.53
CA GLU A 24 3.95 7.57 2.33
C GLU A 24 5.45 7.48 2.61
N ALA A 25 5.92 7.97 3.75
CA ALA A 25 7.32 7.87 4.14
C ALA A 25 7.75 6.40 4.34
N ILE A 26 6.88 5.59 4.95
CA ILE A 26 7.16 4.15 5.13
C ILE A 26 7.24 3.45 3.77
N LEU A 27 6.39 3.82 2.81
CA LEU A 27 6.33 3.21 1.49
C LEU A 27 7.36 3.77 0.51
N SER A 28 7.99 4.89 0.83
CA SER A 28 8.86 5.61 -0.10
C SER A 28 10.03 4.79 -0.67
N PRO A 29 10.64 3.82 0.05
CA PRO A 29 11.69 2.98 -0.53
C PRO A 29 11.19 2.00 -1.60
N TYR A 30 9.87 1.82 -1.73
CA TYR A 30 9.26 0.82 -2.60
C TYR A 30 8.48 1.51 -3.71
N GLN A 31 8.53 0.93 -4.90
CA GLN A 31 7.68 1.39 -5.99
C GLN A 31 6.22 1.07 -5.66
N HIS A 32 5.36 2.06 -5.70
CA HIS A 32 3.96 1.89 -5.33
C HIS A 32 3.05 2.88 -6.06
N VAL A 33 1.78 2.52 -6.14
CA VAL A 33 0.72 3.43 -6.60
C VAL A 33 -0.43 3.40 -5.61
N LYS A 34 -1.02 4.57 -5.37
CA LYS A 34 -2.19 4.74 -4.53
C LYS A 34 -3.40 5.01 -5.42
N ARG A 35 -4.48 4.29 -5.17
CA ARG A 35 -5.75 4.48 -5.90
C ARG A 35 -6.92 4.39 -4.93
N LEU A 36 -8.08 4.90 -5.36
CA LEU A 36 -9.32 4.83 -4.58
C LEU A 36 -9.17 5.42 -3.17
N SER A 37 -8.39 6.46 -3.03
CA SER A 37 -8.08 7.21 -1.80
C SER A 37 -7.40 6.43 -0.67
N ALA A 38 -7.52 5.10 -0.63
CA ALA A 38 -7.00 4.30 0.50
C ALA A 38 -6.53 2.91 0.07
N PHE A 39 -6.12 2.75 -1.18
CA PHE A 39 -5.70 1.46 -1.74
C PHE A 39 -4.34 1.61 -2.40
N TYR A 40 -3.38 0.77 -1.97
CA TYR A 40 -2.03 0.75 -2.51
C TYR A 40 -1.74 -0.57 -3.21
N VAL A 41 -1.05 -0.49 -4.34
CA VAL A 41 -0.35 -1.61 -4.95
C VAL A 41 1.14 -1.34 -4.77
N ILE A 42 1.86 -2.27 -4.17
CA ILE A 42 3.23 -2.07 -3.73
C ILE A 42 4.12 -3.18 -4.31
N LYS A 43 5.19 -2.77 -5.00
CA LYS A 43 6.17 -3.70 -5.53
C LYS A 43 7.26 -3.96 -4.51
N ILE A 44 7.60 -5.24 -4.37
CA ILE A 44 8.70 -5.70 -3.53
C ILE A 44 9.56 -6.68 -4.33
N ASN A 45 10.81 -6.87 -3.92
CA ASN A 45 11.73 -7.77 -4.61
C ASN A 45 11.87 -9.12 -3.92
N SER A 46 11.42 -9.24 -2.67
CA SER A 46 11.57 -10.47 -1.89
C SER A 46 10.54 -10.53 -0.76
N GLU A 47 10.35 -11.73 -0.23
CA GLU A 47 9.52 -11.92 0.96
C GLU A 47 10.12 -11.23 2.19
N LYS A 48 11.43 -11.06 2.21
CA LYS A 48 12.11 -10.32 3.28
C LYS A 48 11.67 -8.85 3.28
N GLU A 49 11.58 -8.22 2.12
CA GLU A 49 11.08 -6.85 2.02
C GLU A 49 9.63 -6.74 2.49
N TRP A 50 8.81 -7.73 2.15
CA TRP A 50 7.43 -7.79 2.63
C TRP A 50 7.39 -7.83 4.16
N GLU A 51 8.22 -8.66 4.79
CA GLU A 51 8.30 -8.75 6.25
C GLU A 51 8.79 -7.46 6.89
N GLU A 52 9.79 -6.82 6.31
CA GLU A 52 10.30 -5.54 6.79
C GLU A 52 9.21 -4.46 6.74
N LEU A 53 8.47 -4.41 5.65
CA LEU A 53 7.39 -3.45 5.49
C LEU A 53 6.23 -3.76 6.43
N ARG A 54 5.88 -5.04 6.59
CA ARG A 54 4.85 -5.46 7.53
C ARG A 54 5.19 -5.01 8.96
N LEU A 55 6.43 -5.21 9.37
CA LEU A 55 6.88 -4.80 10.71
C LEU A 55 6.84 -3.28 10.89
N ALA A 56 7.24 -2.53 9.87
CA ALA A 56 7.19 -1.06 9.90
C ALA A 56 5.74 -0.56 10.03
N LEU A 57 4.83 -1.13 9.25
CA LEU A 57 3.41 -0.75 9.29
C LEU A 57 2.77 -1.16 10.61
N ASN A 58 3.07 -2.35 11.12
CA ASN A 58 2.55 -2.79 12.42
C ASN A 58 3.05 -1.91 13.56
N SER A 59 4.33 -1.53 13.54
CA SER A 59 4.89 -0.64 14.54
C SER A 59 4.20 0.72 14.52
N PHE A 60 4.00 1.27 13.34
CA PHE A 60 3.29 2.54 13.18
C PHE A 60 1.85 2.43 13.66
N ALA A 61 1.14 1.37 13.23
CA ALA A 61 -0.27 1.17 13.57
C ALA A 61 -0.48 0.92 15.07
N SER A 62 0.45 0.23 15.74
CA SER A 62 0.28 -0.06 17.17
C SER A 62 0.33 1.20 18.04
N ASP A 63 1.02 2.24 17.59
CA ASP A 63 1.10 3.51 18.30
C ASP A 63 -0.18 4.35 18.13
N ILE A 64 -0.96 4.07 17.10
CA ILE A 64 -2.16 4.83 16.74
C ILE A 64 -3.33 3.92 16.36
N SER A 65 -3.49 2.82 17.10
CA SER A 65 -4.47 1.77 16.77
C SER A 65 -5.93 2.23 16.74
N GLU A 66 -6.22 3.38 17.32
CA GLU A 66 -7.57 3.97 17.25
C GLU A 66 -7.80 4.77 15.98
N GLU A 67 -6.73 5.20 15.31
CA GLU A 67 -6.82 6.06 14.13
C GLU A 67 -6.51 5.34 12.82
N PHE A 68 -5.61 4.35 12.83
CA PHE A 68 -5.13 3.67 11.63
C PHE A 68 -5.42 2.18 11.69
N HIS A 69 -6.23 1.72 10.74
CA HIS A 69 -6.49 0.30 10.51
C HIS A 69 -6.11 -0.04 9.08
N TYR A 70 -5.51 -1.21 8.88
CA TYR A 70 -5.11 -1.62 7.54
C TYR A 70 -5.14 -3.13 7.40
N ILE A 71 -5.20 -3.56 6.17
CA ILE A 71 -5.03 -4.96 5.80
C ILE A 71 -4.11 -5.03 4.60
N MET A 72 -3.20 -5.99 4.61
CA MET A 72 -2.32 -6.24 3.46
C MET A 72 -2.39 -7.70 3.08
N THR A 73 -2.30 -7.95 1.78
CA THR A 73 -2.30 -9.31 1.27
C THR A 73 -0.93 -9.95 1.39
N SER A 74 -0.87 -11.27 1.23
CA SER A 74 0.40 -11.98 1.06
C SER A 74 1.10 -11.54 -0.22
N PRO A 75 2.42 -11.71 -0.31
CA PRO A 75 3.14 -11.43 -1.54
C PRO A 75 2.64 -12.28 -2.70
N ASN A 76 2.45 -11.66 -3.86
CA ASN A 76 2.01 -12.32 -5.07
C ASN A 76 3.13 -12.27 -6.11
N LYS A 77 3.51 -13.43 -6.64
CA LYS A 77 4.54 -13.55 -7.67
C LYS A 77 3.97 -13.50 -9.09
N GLU A 78 2.67 -13.75 -9.22
CA GLU A 78 2.02 -13.74 -10.52
C GLU A 78 1.62 -12.31 -10.91
N PRO A 79 1.53 -12.00 -12.21
CA PRO A 79 0.93 -10.74 -12.63
C PRO A 79 -0.48 -10.61 -12.07
N GLY A 80 -0.81 -9.44 -11.56
CA GLY A 80 -2.13 -9.21 -11.01
C GLY A 80 -3.20 -9.28 -12.10
N LYS A 81 -4.24 -10.06 -11.83
CA LYS A 81 -5.46 -10.07 -12.66
C LYS A 81 -6.56 -9.46 -11.82
N TYR A 82 -6.49 -8.14 -11.67
CA TYR A 82 -7.45 -7.41 -10.88
C TYR A 82 -8.66 -7.07 -11.72
N ASN A 83 -9.82 -7.07 -11.11
CA ASN A 83 -11.07 -6.67 -11.73
C ASN A 83 -11.60 -5.44 -11.01
N GLY A 84 -12.10 -4.49 -11.79
CA GLY A 84 -12.66 -3.27 -11.26
C GLY A 84 -12.89 -2.24 -12.35
N ILE A 85 -13.37 -1.08 -11.93
CA ILE A 85 -13.61 0.06 -12.84
C ILE A 85 -12.71 1.20 -12.38
N LEU A 86 -11.72 1.53 -13.19
CA LEU A 86 -10.77 2.61 -12.97
C LEU A 86 -10.56 3.35 -14.29
N TYR A 87 -9.96 4.52 -14.25
CA TYR A 87 -9.48 5.18 -15.45
C TYR A 87 -8.38 4.36 -16.10
N ARG A 88 -8.27 4.43 -17.43
CA ARG A 88 -7.29 3.66 -18.18
C ARG A 88 -5.86 3.89 -17.70
N GLY A 89 -5.50 5.14 -17.39
CA GLY A 89 -4.18 5.48 -16.90
C GLY A 89 -3.86 4.81 -15.56
N ASP A 90 -4.86 4.61 -14.70
CA ASP A 90 -4.69 3.92 -13.43
C ASP A 90 -4.32 2.45 -13.64
N TRP A 91 -4.98 1.79 -14.60
CA TRP A 91 -4.66 0.40 -14.95
C TRP A 91 -3.25 0.28 -15.51
N ASP A 92 -2.81 1.23 -16.33
CA ASP A 92 -1.46 1.23 -16.88
C ASP A 92 -0.40 1.30 -15.77
N GLU A 93 -0.62 2.15 -14.78
CA GLU A 93 0.29 2.29 -13.64
C GLU A 93 0.30 1.04 -12.74
N ILE A 94 -0.85 0.45 -12.48
CA ILE A 94 -0.96 -0.79 -11.70
C ILE A 94 -0.24 -1.92 -12.44
N ASN A 95 -0.49 -2.05 -13.72
CA ASN A 95 0.12 -3.10 -14.54
C ASN A 95 1.64 -2.96 -14.62
N ALA A 96 2.16 -1.73 -14.66
CA ALA A 96 3.61 -1.50 -14.66
C ALA A 96 4.28 -2.06 -13.39
N ILE A 97 3.58 -2.04 -12.27
CA ILE A 97 4.08 -2.59 -11.00
C ILE A 97 3.93 -4.11 -10.94
N THR A 98 2.85 -4.67 -11.47
CA THR A 98 2.50 -6.07 -11.25
C THR A 98 3.01 -7.02 -12.34
N VAL A 99 3.21 -6.54 -13.56
CA VAL A 99 3.60 -7.39 -14.70
C VAL A 99 5.07 -7.76 -14.67
N ASN A 100 5.95 -6.88 -14.19
CA ASN A 100 7.39 -7.07 -14.17
C ASN A 100 7.87 -7.51 -12.78
N ASN A 101 7.33 -8.61 -12.31
CA ASN A 101 7.73 -9.17 -11.02
C ASN A 101 9.10 -9.82 -11.05
#